data_4dc571288f7bb743adacc109301d5f0b
#
_entry.id   4dc571288f7bb743adacc109301d5f0b
#
_cell.length_a   1.000
_cell.length_b   1.000
_cell.length_c   1.000
_cell.angle_alpha   90.00
_cell.angle_beta   90.00
_cell.angle_gamma   90.00
#
_symmetry.space_group_name_H-M   'P 1'
#
loop_
_entity.id
_entity.type
_entity.pdbx_description
1 polymer ?
#
loop_
_entity_poly.entity_id
_entity_poly.type
_entity_poly.pdbx_seq_one_letter_code
_entity_poly.pdbx_strand_id
1 'polypeptide(L)'
;IVCINGVIHQMETTIAPSGVTCTEYINDYLEKGKDGYRTCFRVLKACGLLDTLSKVRDEVYEKLYITNRIPNLENMTGHGFAEGSIGYAPKHRLYGFTIFAETDDFWRSQGIDPDSENLFQELIQWIIDNDQYSKEDEFVTDENYTSEKNLLYQWITYHMLSMRIQPDRLVFHINEYKYNINNPYILTIPVMEYYTSMGPRRLFKLYESKQSNGVFINRFPERDLARKGTGEETYCDPDKVGCRIMKESDMAILNDIENACIYPIDAPLSYNDETRNNLMKTRIRFDGMSMMPEAMNNDIRLKRATEERYKHVYIPNTATTYNYFENMMQNDQTKFVYYNAWNDDWCNLNRDEMKAVGRYEITFKLPPVPKRGTYELRYEVLATTKRGVAQMYFGNNLNNLPVAGIPIDLTVSADNRFSGWERDTGDDDYDAEVDKRMRNNGYMKGSQAIDSNDGTERGYNDRANVRHIIVRQTMDPKETYYLKIKSVLDSDKTEFYMDYLEFCSKDVYDNPETPEDIW
;
A
#
# COMPACT_ATOMS: atom_id res chain seq x y z
N ILE A 1 2.48 -4.02 -38.45
CA ILE A 1 3.83 -4.57 -38.77
C ILE A 1 4.23 -5.50 -37.65
N VAL A 2 4.42 -6.76 -37.95
CA VAL A 2 4.88 -7.77 -36.98
C VAL A 2 6.40 -7.75 -36.93
N CYS A 3 6.97 -7.65 -35.72
CA CYS A 3 8.41 -7.68 -35.44
C CYS A 3 8.76 -8.97 -34.67
N ILE A 4 10.05 -9.27 -34.52
CA ILE A 4 10.50 -10.49 -33.81
C ILE A 4 10.04 -10.51 -32.35
N ASN A 5 9.90 -9.36 -31.72
CA ASN A 5 9.58 -9.18 -30.30
C ASN A 5 8.37 -8.26 -30.03
N GLY A 6 7.54 -8.01 -31.04
CA GLY A 6 6.39 -7.14 -30.87
C GLY A 6 5.62 -6.89 -32.16
N VAL A 7 4.60 -6.03 -32.06
CA VAL A 7 3.80 -5.59 -33.20
C VAL A 7 3.76 -4.06 -33.22
N ILE A 8 4.01 -3.48 -34.39
CA ILE A 8 3.85 -2.04 -34.61
C ILE A 8 2.49 -1.84 -35.27
N HIS A 9 1.62 -1.10 -34.62
CA HIS A 9 0.34 -0.66 -35.19
C HIS A 9 0.51 0.71 -35.83
N GLN A 10 0.27 0.80 -37.14
CA GLN A 10 0.20 2.07 -37.83
C GLN A 10 -1.17 2.67 -37.60
N MET A 11 -1.23 3.93 -37.17
CA MET A 11 -2.47 4.64 -36.90
C MET A 11 -2.61 5.85 -37.83
N GLU A 12 -3.83 6.19 -38.16
CA GLU A 12 -4.13 7.34 -39.01
C GLU A 12 -4.11 8.67 -38.25
N THR A 13 -4.26 8.60 -36.90
CA THR A 13 -4.27 9.78 -36.02
C THR A 13 -3.41 9.54 -34.79
N THR A 14 -3.00 10.62 -34.13
CA THR A 14 -2.30 10.56 -32.85
C THR A 14 -3.25 10.08 -31.76
N ILE A 15 -2.81 9.13 -30.92
CA ILE A 15 -3.53 8.84 -29.67
C ILE A 15 -3.31 10.04 -28.75
N ALA A 16 -4.33 10.84 -28.55
CA ALA A 16 -4.35 11.83 -27.48
C ALA A 16 -4.94 11.17 -26.22
N PRO A 17 -4.44 11.49 -25.00
CA PRO A 17 -5.16 11.16 -23.78
C PRO A 17 -6.59 11.69 -23.89
N SER A 18 -7.57 10.96 -23.35
CA SER A 18 -8.98 11.33 -23.49
C SER A 18 -9.28 12.73 -22.90
N GLY A 19 -8.51 13.15 -21.88
CA GLY A 19 -8.74 14.39 -21.14
C GLY A 19 -10.12 14.45 -20.47
N VAL A 20 -10.82 13.30 -20.41
CA VAL A 20 -12.15 13.17 -19.80
C VAL A 20 -11.96 12.76 -18.35
N THR A 21 -12.50 13.55 -17.44
CA THR A 21 -12.50 13.24 -16.01
C THR A 21 -13.44 12.08 -15.69
N CYS A 22 -13.24 11.45 -14.54
CA CYS A 22 -14.10 10.34 -14.09
C CYS A 22 -15.58 10.75 -14.04
N THR A 23 -15.86 11.93 -13.52
CA THR A 23 -17.23 12.45 -13.43
C THR A 23 -17.87 12.68 -14.81
N GLU A 24 -17.12 13.26 -15.74
CA GLU A 24 -17.60 13.46 -17.12
C GLU A 24 -17.87 12.12 -17.81
N TYR A 25 -16.95 11.15 -17.65
CA TYR A 25 -17.10 9.82 -18.19
C TYR A 25 -18.35 9.11 -17.65
N ILE A 26 -18.56 9.14 -16.32
CA ILE A 26 -19.73 8.53 -15.68
C ILE A 26 -21.04 9.16 -16.17
N ASN A 27 -21.10 10.49 -16.25
CA ASN A 27 -22.30 11.17 -16.72
C ASN A 27 -22.61 10.81 -18.19
N ASP A 28 -21.62 10.88 -19.08
CA ASP A 28 -21.77 10.49 -20.48
C ASP A 28 -22.20 9.01 -20.64
N TYR A 29 -21.65 8.14 -19.82
CA TYR A 29 -21.99 6.71 -19.81
C TYR A 29 -23.45 6.48 -19.44
N LEU A 30 -23.94 7.14 -18.39
CA LEU A 30 -25.33 7.04 -17.94
C LEU A 30 -26.31 7.68 -18.92
N GLU A 31 -25.97 8.85 -19.49
CA GLU A 31 -26.79 9.54 -20.48
C GLU A 31 -26.97 8.72 -21.77
N LYS A 32 -25.93 8.03 -22.21
CA LYS A 32 -25.96 7.16 -23.38
C LYS A 32 -26.61 5.79 -23.13
N GLY A 33 -27.00 5.51 -21.88
CA GLY A 33 -27.61 4.23 -21.52
C GLY A 33 -26.69 3.02 -21.79
N LYS A 34 -25.37 3.21 -21.66
CA LYS A 34 -24.40 2.12 -21.82
C LYS A 34 -24.59 1.07 -20.73
N ASP A 35 -24.32 -0.19 -21.11
CA ASP A 35 -24.38 -1.34 -20.23
C ASP A 35 -22.97 -1.79 -19.81
N GLY A 36 -22.89 -2.47 -18.67
CA GLY A 36 -21.66 -3.04 -18.13
C GLY A 36 -21.28 -2.51 -16.74
N TYR A 37 -21.30 -1.20 -16.51
CA TYR A 37 -20.97 -0.56 -15.22
C TYR A 37 -22.09 0.36 -14.71
N ARG A 38 -23.28 0.25 -15.28
CA ARG A 38 -24.39 1.17 -15.01
C ARG A 38 -24.81 1.17 -13.54
N THR A 39 -24.89 -0.01 -12.93
CA THR A 39 -25.20 -0.18 -11.51
C THR A 39 -24.22 0.59 -10.65
N CYS A 40 -22.92 0.35 -10.81
CA CYS A 40 -21.87 1.03 -10.07
C CYS A 40 -21.95 2.55 -10.25
N PHE A 41 -22.09 3.03 -11.48
CA PHE A 41 -22.12 4.48 -11.78
C PHE A 41 -23.37 5.18 -11.22
N ARG A 42 -24.52 4.52 -11.23
CA ARG A 42 -25.74 5.02 -10.58
C ARG A 42 -25.55 5.14 -9.08
N VAL A 43 -24.91 4.15 -8.44
CA VAL A 43 -24.63 4.18 -7.00
C VAL A 43 -23.64 5.30 -6.66
N LEU A 44 -22.55 5.45 -7.41
CA LEU A 44 -21.59 6.56 -7.21
C LEU A 44 -22.27 7.92 -7.28
N LYS A 45 -23.19 8.10 -8.23
CA LYS A 45 -23.96 9.34 -8.39
C LYS A 45 -24.94 9.55 -7.23
N ALA A 46 -25.67 8.52 -6.81
CA ALA A 46 -26.61 8.61 -5.70
C ALA A 46 -25.93 8.90 -4.36
N CYS A 47 -24.72 8.35 -4.17
CA CYS A 47 -23.90 8.59 -2.98
C CYS A 47 -23.17 9.95 -3.00
N GLY A 48 -23.37 10.79 -4.02
CA GLY A 48 -22.78 12.13 -4.10
C GLY A 48 -21.27 12.14 -4.32
N LEU A 49 -20.70 11.04 -4.83
CA LEU A 49 -19.24 10.88 -4.97
C LEU A 49 -18.68 11.56 -6.23
N LEU A 50 -19.55 12.00 -7.17
CA LEU A 50 -19.11 12.61 -8.41
C LEU A 50 -18.32 13.93 -8.21
N ASP A 51 -18.64 14.72 -7.19
CA ASP A 51 -17.88 15.93 -6.87
C ASP A 51 -16.43 15.59 -6.43
N THR A 52 -16.25 14.50 -5.70
CA THR A 52 -14.92 14.00 -5.35
C THR A 52 -14.18 13.49 -6.59
N LEU A 53 -14.84 12.72 -7.43
CA LEU A 53 -14.29 12.15 -8.66
C LEU A 53 -14.02 13.18 -9.78
N SER A 54 -14.48 14.41 -9.62
CA SER A 54 -14.19 15.52 -10.57
C SER A 54 -12.80 16.14 -10.36
N LYS A 55 -12.17 15.89 -9.20
CA LYS A 55 -10.87 16.47 -8.87
C LYS A 55 -9.76 15.82 -9.68
N VAL A 56 -8.96 16.66 -10.35
CA VAL A 56 -7.83 16.22 -11.18
C VAL A 56 -6.50 16.66 -10.58
N ARG A 57 -6.41 17.92 -10.16
CA ARG A 57 -5.15 18.50 -9.67
C ARG A 57 -5.37 19.51 -8.56
N ASP A 58 -4.33 19.74 -7.79
CA ASP A 58 -4.29 20.78 -6.75
C ASP A 58 -3.71 22.06 -7.34
N GLU A 59 -4.58 22.98 -7.70
CA GLU A 59 -4.19 24.26 -8.32
C GLU A 59 -3.38 25.15 -7.36
N VAL A 60 -3.59 25.01 -6.04
CA VAL A 60 -2.84 25.77 -5.05
C VAL A 60 -1.39 25.33 -5.05
N TYR A 61 -1.14 24.02 -5.04
CA TYR A 61 0.20 23.47 -5.12
C TYR A 61 0.90 23.88 -6.43
N GLU A 62 0.24 23.69 -7.56
CA GLU A 62 0.82 24.02 -8.88
C GLU A 62 1.19 25.51 -8.98
N LYS A 63 0.34 26.39 -8.45
CA LYS A 63 0.64 27.83 -8.39
C LYS A 63 1.89 28.13 -7.54
N LEU A 64 2.03 27.47 -6.38
CA LEU A 64 3.21 27.62 -5.54
C LEU A 64 4.48 27.13 -6.25
N TYR A 65 4.37 25.98 -6.95
CA TYR A 65 5.49 25.43 -7.72
C TYR A 65 5.92 26.37 -8.87
N ILE A 66 5.00 26.80 -9.71
CA ILE A 66 5.27 27.68 -10.86
C ILE A 66 5.86 29.04 -10.41
N THR A 67 5.44 29.54 -9.25
CA THR A 67 5.96 30.81 -8.69
C THR A 67 7.26 30.63 -7.90
N ASN A 68 7.93 29.47 -7.99
CA ASN A 68 9.16 29.12 -7.26
C ASN A 68 9.06 29.27 -5.72
N ARG A 69 7.87 29.05 -5.18
CA ARG A 69 7.65 29.01 -3.73
C ARG A 69 7.90 27.62 -3.13
N ILE A 70 8.02 26.63 -3.99
CA ILE A 70 8.40 25.26 -3.64
C ILE A 70 9.71 24.97 -4.39
N PRO A 71 10.88 25.30 -3.80
CA PRO A 71 12.17 25.04 -4.42
C PRO A 71 12.53 23.56 -4.32
N ASN A 72 13.39 23.13 -5.22
CA ASN A 72 14.08 21.85 -5.07
C ASN A 72 14.98 21.91 -3.82
N LEU A 73 15.28 20.75 -3.25
CA LEU A 73 16.24 20.62 -2.18
C LEU A 73 17.64 20.51 -2.79
N GLU A 74 18.35 21.64 -2.85
CA GLU A 74 19.73 21.68 -3.32
C GLU A 74 20.70 21.33 -2.20
N ASN A 75 21.86 20.79 -2.57
CA ASN A 75 22.93 20.44 -1.63
C ASN A 75 22.42 19.59 -0.47
N MET A 76 21.76 18.48 -0.80
CA MET A 76 21.34 17.52 0.21
C MET A 76 22.55 17.10 1.04
N THR A 77 22.60 17.62 2.27
CA THR A 77 23.64 17.28 3.23
C THR A 77 23.08 16.27 4.20
N GLY A 78 23.71 15.15 4.30
CA GLY A 78 23.33 14.06 5.16
C GLY A 78 24.09 12.81 4.72
N HIS A 79 24.11 11.81 5.58
CA HIS A 79 24.74 10.55 5.24
C HIS A 79 23.88 9.84 4.18
N GLY A 80 24.49 9.34 3.13
CA GLY A 80 23.79 8.63 2.05
C GLY A 80 23.41 9.49 0.85
N PHE A 81 23.61 10.82 0.90
CA PHE A 81 23.54 11.65 -0.30
C PHE A 81 24.94 12.04 -0.75
N ALA A 82 25.21 11.89 -2.05
CA ALA A 82 26.43 12.42 -2.64
C ALA A 82 26.41 13.95 -2.54
N GLU A 83 27.59 14.56 -2.29
CA GLU A 83 27.72 16.02 -2.30
C GLU A 83 27.25 16.57 -3.66
N GLY A 84 26.40 17.58 -3.64
CA GLY A 84 25.82 18.17 -4.84
C GLY A 84 24.58 17.47 -5.38
N SER A 85 24.08 16.41 -4.73
CA SER A 85 22.79 15.79 -5.10
C SER A 85 21.64 16.76 -4.92
N ILE A 86 20.67 16.70 -5.82
CA ILE A 86 19.46 17.52 -5.81
C ILE A 86 18.24 16.62 -5.59
N GLY A 87 17.41 16.96 -4.59
CA GLY A 87 16.09 16.40 -4.44
C GLY A 87 15.07 17.26 -5.19
N TYR A 88 14.46 16.69 -6.22
CA TYR A 88 13.48 17.42 -7.03
C TYR A 88 12.11 17.37 -6.38
N ALA A 89 11.50 18.54 -6.18
CA ALA A 89 10.10 18.61 -5.75
C ALA A 89 9.17 18.17 -6.90
N PRO A 90 8.07 17.46 -6.60
CA PRO A 90 7.08 17.12 -7.63
C PRO A 90 6.53 18.38 -8.30
N LYS A 91 6.33 18.32 -9.63
CA LYS A 91 5.78 19.44 -10.39
C LYS A 91 4.28 19.63 -10.18
N HIS A 92 3.59 18.54 -9.93
CA HIS A 92 2.15 18.47 -9.81
C HIS A 92 1.74 17.79 -8.51
N ARG A 93 0.53 18.06 -8.06
CA ARG A 93 -0.19 17.26 -7.08
C ARG A 93 -1.54 16.88 -7.66
N LEU A 94 -1.57 15.69 -8.26
CA LEU A 94 -2.74 15.15 -8.92
C LEU A 94 -3.58 14.35 -7.94
N TYR A 95 -4.89 14.36 -8.16
CA TYR A 95 -5.84 13.44 -7.57
C TYR A 95 -6.13 12.30 -8.53
N GLY A 96 -6.35 11.12 -8.01
CA GLY A 96 -6.66 9.97 -8.83
C GLY A 96 -7.47 8.94 -8.06
N PHE A 97 -8.17 8.08 -8.79
CA PHE A 97 -9.09 7.11 -8.22
C PHE A 97 -8.95 5.75 -8.90
N THR A 98 -9.12 4.70 -8.14
CA THR A 98 -9.31 3.35 -8.67
C THR A 98 -10.65 2.85 -8.16
N ILE A 99 -11.46 2.32 -9.06
CA ILE A 99 -12.79 1.80 -8.77
C ILE A 99 -12.84 0.35 -9.21
N PHE A 100 -13.21 -0.55 -8.31
CA PHE A 100 -13.47 -1.94 -8.60
C PHE A 100 -15.00 -2.10 -8.70
N ALA A 101 -15.49 -2.66 -9.80
CA ALA A 101 -16.91 -2.66 -10.06
C ALA A 101 -17.40 -4.04 -10.50
N GLU A 102 -18.43 -4.56 -9.85
CA GLU A 102 -19.19 -5.66 -10.37
C GLU A 102 -19.89 -5.23 -11.67
N THR A 103 -20.00 -6.17 -12.60
CA THR A 103 -20.64 -5.91 -13.88
C THR A 103 -22.17 -5.92 -13.77
N ASP A 104 -22.84 -5.24 -14.68
CA ASP A 104 -24.32 -5.29 -14.76
C ASP A 104 -24.84 -6.70 -14.99
N ASP A 105 -24.09 -7.56 -15.70
CA ASP A 105 -24.44 -8.98 -15.87
C ASP A 105 -24.38 -9.76 -14.57
N PHE A 106 -23.40 -9.45 -13.71
CA PHE A 106 -23.37 -9.99 -12.35
C PHE A 106 -24.66 -9.62 -11.61
N TRP A 107 -25.05 -8.35 -11.60
CA TRP A 107 -26.25 -7.90 -10.87
C TRP A 107 -27.53 -8.53 -11.42
N ARG A 108 -27.67 -8.64 -12.74
CA ARG A 108 -28.80 -9.37 -13.36
C ARG A 108 -28.85 -10.84 -12.93
N SER A 109 -27.69 -11.49 -12.79
CA SER A 109 -27.61 -12.86 -12.29
C SER A 109 -28.09 -13.00 -10.85
N GLN A 110 -28.00 -11.91 -10.08
CA GLN A 110 -28.50 -11.81 -8.70
C GLN A 110 -29.97 -11.39 -8.64
N GLY A 111 -30.63 -11.19 -9.79
CA GLY A 111 -32.03 -10.75 -9.86
C GLY A 111 -32.23 -9.26 -9.69
N ILE A 112 -31.16 -8.45 -9.77
CA ILE A 112 -31.19 -7.00 -9.68
C ILE A 112 -31.09 -6.42 -11.09
N ASP A 113 -32.09 -5.61 -11.47
CA ASP A 113 -32.09 -4.91 -12.75
C ASP A 113 -31.32 -3.57 -12.60
N PRO A 114 -30.23 -3.36 -13.37
CA PRO A 114 -29.50 -2.09 -13.39
C PRO A 114 -30.35 -0.87 -13.72
N ASP A 115 -31.50 -1.03 -14.36
CA ASP A 115 -32.44 0.02 -14.71
C ASP A 115 -33.60 0.19 -13.71
N SER A 116 -33.70 -0.66 -12.68
CA SER A 116 -34.76 -0.58 -11.66
C SER A 116 -34.85 0.81 -11.03
N GLU A 117 -36.08 1.31 -10.84
CA GLU A 117 -36.33 2.53 -10.07
C GLU A 117 -35.97 2.36 -8.58
N ASN A 118 -36.05 1.12 -8.08
CA ASN A 118 -35.75 0.77 -6.69
C ASN A 118 -34.32 0.22 -6.50
N LEU A 119 -33.43 0.39 -7.47
CA LEU A 119 -32.09 -0.20 -7.49
C LEU A 119 -31.35 -0.10 -6.15
N PHE A 120 -31.37 1.06 -5.52
CA PHE A 120 -30.57 1.30 -4.31
C PHE A 120 -31.10 0.53 -3.10
N GLN A 121 -32.41 0.44 -2.94
CA GLN A 121 -33.04 -0.39 -1.90
C GLN A 121 -32.82 -1.88 -2.17
N GLU A 122 -32.94 -2.30 -3.43
CA GLU A 122 -32.68 -3.69 -3.84
C GLU A 122 -31.21 -4.08 -3.55
N LEU A 123 -30.25 -3.19 -3.82
CA LEU A 123 -28.83 -3.40 -3.48
C LEU A 123 -28.61 -3.46 -1.97
N ILE A 124 -29.19 -2.54 -1.19
CA ILE A 124 -29.09 -2.55 0.28
C ILE A 124 -29.63 -3.87 0.82
N GLN A 125 -30.80 -4.31 0.34
CA GLN A 125 -31.40 -5.56 0.78
C GLN A 125 -30.52 -6.75 0.41
N TRP A 126 -29.98 -6.77 -0.83
CA TRP A 126 -29.09 -7.83 -1.28
C TRP A 126 -27.79 -7.89 -0.45
N ILE A 127 -27.18 -6.72 -0.11
CA ILE A 127 -26.01 -6.64 0.76
C ILE A 127 -26.29 -7.28 2.13
N ILE A 128 -27.49 -7.04 2.68
CA ILE A 128 -27.90 -7.59 3.97
C ILE A 128 -28.16 -9.08 3.88
N ASP A 129 -28.94 -9.51 2.90
CA ASP A 129 -29.36 -10.91 2.74
C ASP A 129 -28.18 -11.85 2.43
N ASN A 130 -27.10 -11.31 1.84
CA ASN A 130 -25.91 -12.06 1.48
C ASN A 130 -24.72 -11.82 2.45
N ASP A 131 -24.95 -11.23 3.62
CA ASP A 131 -23.92 -10.98 4.63
C ASP A 131 -22.66 -10.27 4.06
N GLN A 132 -22.86 -9.26 3.19
CA GLN A 132 -21.75 -8.54 2.53
C GLN A 132 -21.18 -7.40 3.38
N TYR A 133 -21.47 -7.36 4.65
CA TYR A 133 -21.05 -6.36 5.62
C TYR A 133 -20.55 -7.02 6.90
N SER A 134 -19.86 -6.27 7.76
CA SER A 134 -19.49 -6.75 9.09
C SER A 134 -20.59 -6.44 10.11
N LYS A 135 -20.91 -7.43 10.94
CA LYS A 135 -21.87 -7.28 12.05
C LYS A 135 -21.41 -6.31 13.15
N GLU A 136 -20.13 -5.94 13.14
CA GLU A 136 -19.56 -4.91 14.04
C GLU A 136 -19.70 -3.49 13.49
N ASP A 137 -20.08 -3.33 12.22
CA ASP A 137 -20.24 -2.01 11.58
C ASP A 137 -21.58 -1.39 11.96
N GLU A 138 -21.56 -0.09 12.19
CA GLU A 138 -22.76 0.70 12.44
C GLU A 138 -23.19 1.38 11.13
N PHE A 139 -24.43 1.16 10.72
CA PHE A 139 -24.97 1.75 9.50
C PHE A 139 -26.47 2.03 9.59
N VAL A 140 -26.96 2.83 8.66
CA VAL A 140 -28.37 3.08 8.40
C VAL A 140 -28.73 2.68 6.98
N THR A 141 -30.00 2.39 6.72
CA THR A 141 -30.51 1.91 5.44
C THR A 141 -31.58 2.83 4.84
N ASP A 142 -31.61 4.08 5.30
CA ASP A 142 -32.54 5.10 4.80
C ASP A 142 -32.14 5.57 3.37
N GLU A 143 -32.95 6.45 2.79
CA GLU A 143 -32.73 6.99 1.45
C GLU A 143 -31.68 8.12 1.40
N ASN A 144 -31.04 8.44 2.52
CA ASN A 144 -29.95 9.40 2.56
C ASN A 144 -28.62 8.74 2.15
N TYR A 145 -28.49 8.39 0.87
CA TYR A 145 -27.32 7.69 0.34
C TYR A 145 -26.01 8.50 0.39
N THR A 146 -26.08 9.82 0.61
CA THR A 146 -24.89 10.66 0.76
C THR A 146 -24.31 10.63 2.17
N SER A 147 -25.00 10.02 3.11
CA SER A 147 -24.52 9.88 4.50
C SER A 147 -23.42 8.82 4.57
N GLU A 148 -22.29 9.16 5.21
CA GLU A 148 -21.21 8.20 5.49
C GLU A 148 -21.66 7.02 6.38
N LYS A 149 -22.79 7.16 7.08
CA LYS A 149 -23.41 6.08 7.86
C LYS A 149 -24.32 5.18 7.03
N ASN A 150 -24.67 5.56 5.79
CA ASN A 150 -25.52 4.73 4.96
C ASN A 150 -24.75 3.49 4.48
N LEU A 151 -25.41 2.32 4.55
CA LEU A 151 -24.80 1.05 4.16
C LEU A 151 -24.32 1.06 2.70
N LEU A 152 -25.11 1.64 1.79
CA LEU A 152 -24.74 1.73 0.37
C LEU A 152 -23.51 2.62 0.15
N TYR A 153 -23.40 3.74 0.89
CA TYR A 153 -22.23 4.60 0.88
C TYR A 153 -20.99 3.87 1.38
N GLN A 154 -21.09 3.18 2.51
CA GLN A 154 -19.98 2.41 3.07
C GLN A 154 -19.56 1.26 2.14
N TRP A 155 -20.51 0.63 1.48
CA TRP A 155 -20.25 -0.45 0.54
C TRP A 155 -19.53 0.07 -0.71
N ILE A 156 -20.07 1.07 -1.40
CA ILE A 156 -19.45 1.59 -2.63
C ILE A 156 -18.09 2.25 -2.38
N THR A 157 -17.90 2.94 -1.25
CA THR A 157 -16.60 3.53 -0.93
C THR A 157 -15.54 2.51 -0.57
N TYR A 158 -15.92 1.30 -0.17
CA TYR A 158 -15.00 0.18 -0.06
C TYR A 158 -14.48 -0.30 -1.42
N HIS A 159 -15.19 -0.08 -2.50
CA HIS A 159 -14.74 -0.38 -3.87
C HIS A 159 -13.80 0.67 -4.44
N MET A 160 -13.41 1.68 -3.67
CA MET A 160 -12.69 2.83 -4.17
C MET A 160 -11.38 3.07 -3.42
N LEU A 161 -10.34 3.38 -4.18
CA LEU A 161 -9.07 3.90 -3.66
C LEU A 161 -8.87 5.33 -4.13
N SER A 162 -8.29 6.19 -3.28
CA SER A 162 -7.93 7.59 -3.62
C SER A 162 -6.61 7.69 -4.40
N MET A 163 -6.35 6.70 -5.25
CA MET A 163 -5.16 6.62 -6.10
C MET A 163 -5.55 6.05 -7.46
N ARG A 164 -5.00 6.64 -8.52
CA ARG A 164 -5.13 6.12 -9.88
C ARG A 164 -4.04 5.09 -10.12
N ILE A 165 -4.38 3.82 -10.04
CA ILE A 165 -3.44 2.73 -10.18
C ILE A 165 -3.64 2.07 -11.54
N GLN A 166 -2.64 2.14 -12.40
CA GLN A 166 -2.64 1.48 -13.70
C GLN A 166 -2.53 -0.05 -13.55
N PRO A 167 -2.99 -0.83 -14.54
CA PRO A 167 -2.97 -2.29 -14.46
C PRO A 167 -1.59 -2.89 -14.14
N ASP A 168 -0.52 -2.28 -14.65
CA ASP A 168 0.85 -2.70 -14.43
C ASP A 168 1.42 -2.27 -13.07
N ARG A 169 0.64 -1.54 -12.26
CA ARG A 169 1.04 -1.00 -10.94
C ARG A 169 0.13 -1.40 -9.79
N LEU A 170 -0.85 -2.25 -10.04
CA LEU A 170 -1.75 -2.76 -8.99
C LEU A 170 -0.98 -3.49 -7.89
N VAL A 171 0.06 -4.23 -8.29
CA VAL A 171 0.99 -4.89 -7.39
C VAL A 171 2.40 -4.60 -7.88
N PHE A 172 3.30 -4.22 -6.99
CA PHE A 172 4.70 -3.97 -7.35
C PHE A 172 5.51 -5.27 -7.28
N HIS A 173 6.31 -5.51 -8.32
CA HIS A 173 7.18 -6.66 -8.41
C HIS A 173 8.61 -6.26 -8.11
N ILE A 174 9.14 -6.66 -6.98
CA ILE A 174 10.57 -6.50 -6.65
C ILE A 174 11.49 -7.00 -7.76
N ASN A 175 11.00 -7.97 -8.54
CA ASN A 175 11.79 -8.67 -9.56
C ASN A 175 11.77 -8.02 -10.94
N GLU A 176 11.00 -6.96 -11.17
CA GLU A 176 11.01 -6.28 -12.47
C GLU A 176 12.38 -5.71 -12.82
N TYR A 177 13.19 -5.40 -11.83
CA TYR A 177 14.50 -4.81 -11.99
C TYR A 177 15.62 -5.82 -12.20
N LYS A 178 15.56 -6.98 -11.54
CA LYS A 178 16.56 -8.04 -11.63
C LYS A 178 15.91 -9.42 -11.67
N TYR A 179 14.83 -9.53 -12.40
CA TYR A 179 14.12 -10.79 -12.56
C TYR A 179 15.06 -11.86 -13.11
N ASN A 180 15.33 -12.88 -12.30
CA ASN A 180 16.05 -14.07 -12.72
C ASN A 180 15.10 -15.26 -12.73
N ILE A 181 14.67 -15.65 -13.92
CA ILE A 181 13.77 -16.77 -14.13
C ILE A 181 14.30 -18.09 -13.55
N ASN A 182 15.60 -18.19 -13.39
CA ASN A 182 16.26 -19.38 -12.84
C ASN A 182 16.35 -19.36 -11.31
N ASN A 183 15.96 -18.27 -10.67
CA ASN A 183 15.88 -18.21 -9.21
C ASN A 183 14.49 -18.64 -8.76
N PRO A 184 14.33 -19.86 -8.18
CA PRO A 184 13.02 -20.38 -7.78
C PRO A 184 12.35 -19.54 -6.69
N TYR A 185 13.12 -18.89 -5.82
CA TYR A 185 12.58 -18.06 -4.74
C TYR A 185 11.82 -16.84 -5.28
N ILE A 186 12.36 -16.23 -6.30
CA ILE A 186 11.76 -15.06 -6.96
C ILE A 186 10.45 -15.40 -7.67
N LEU A 187 10.35 -16.61 -8.24
CA LEU A 187 9.16 -17.06 -8.96
C LEU A 187 7.99 -17.42 -8.04
N THR A 188 8.27 -17.68 -6.79
CA THR A 188 7.33 -18.24 -5.83
C THR A 188 6.91 -17.26 -4.74
N ILE A 189 7.54 -16.10 -4.66
CA ILE A 189 7.15 -15.05 -3.71
C ILE A 189 5.77 -14.51 -4.12
N PRO A 190 4.77 -14.57 -3.25
CA PRO A 190 3.51 -13.91 -3.52
C PRO A 190 3.72 -12.41 -3.51
N VAL A 191 3.34 -11.80 -4.61
CA VAL A 191 3.38 -10.35 -4.73
C VAL A 191 2.07 -9.81 -4.24
N MET A 192 2.13 -8.97 -3.23
CA MET A 192 0.96 -8.40 -2.58
C MET A 192 1.18 -6.95 -2.19
N GLU A 193 0.10 -6.19 -2.20
CA GLU A 193 0.05 -4.81 -1.73
C GLU A 193 -1.14 -4.60 -0.81
N TYR A 194 -0.97 -3.73 0.18
CA TYR A 194 -2.06 -3.33 1.06
C TYR A 194 -2.38 -1.86 0.84
N TYR A 195 -3.66 -1.58 0.62
CA TYR A 195 -4.16 -0.22 0.44
C TYR A 195 -5.30 0.06 1.42
N THR A 196 -5.61 1.32 1.59
CA THR A 196 -6.75 1.78 2.40
C THR A 196 -7.84 2.31 1.48
N SER A 197 -9.07 1.79 1.62
CA SER A 197 -10.22 2.26 0.85
C SER A 197 -10.62 3.68 1.21
N MET A 198 -11.46 4.28 0.39
CA MET A 198 -12.18 5.51 0.70
C MET A 198 -13.29 5.25 1.75
N GLY A 199 -14.02 6.30 2.14
CA GLY A 199 -15.08 6.22 3.14
C GLY A 199 -14.57 5.84 4.53
N PRO A 200 -15.08 4.78 5.15
CA PRO A 200 -14.70 4.36 6.50
C PRO A 200 -13.25 3.87 6.66
N ARG A 201 -12.42 3.97 5.63
CA ARG A 201 -11.03 3.52 5.63
C ARG A 201 -10.87 2.06 6.07
N ARG A 202 -11.09 1.15 5.15
CA ARG A 202 -10.96 -0.29 5.35
C ARG A 202 -9.77 -0.83 4.58
N LEU A 203 -9.18 -1.90 5.08
CA LEU A 203 -8.01 -2.50 4.47
C LEU A 203 -8.35 -3.29 3.21
N PHE A 204 -7.53 -3.09 2.16
CA PHE A 204 -7.49 -3.88 0.94
C PHE A 204 -6.23 -4.72 0.90
N LYS A 205 -6.33 -5.94 0.41
CA LYS A 205 -5.16 -6.71 -0.02
C LYS A 205 -5.29 -7.07 -1.48
N LEU A 206 -4.40 -6.55 -2.29
CA LEU A 206 -4.20 -6.98 -3.67
C LEU A 206 -3.14 -8.08 -3.69
N TYR A 207 -3.39 -9.12 -4.45
CA TYR A 207 -2.53 -10.28 -4.56
C TYR A 207 -2.44 -10.73 -6.02
N GLU A 208 -1.23 -10.83 -6.56
CA GLU A 208 -1.02 -11.36 -7.90
C GLU A 208 -0.56 -12.82 -7.83
N SER A 209 -1.33 -13.69 -8.49
CA SER A 209 -1.04 -15.10 -8.61
C SER A 209 -0.59 -15.43 -10.03
N LYS A 210 0.60 -16.03 -10.15
CA LYS A 210 1.09 -16.54 -11.42
C LYS A 210 0.41 -17.85 -11.81
N GLN A 211 0.13 -18.72 -10.85
CA GLN A 211 -0.52 -20.00 -11.12
C GLN A 211 -1.97 -19.81 -11.55
N SER A 212 -2.72 -18.95 -10.84
CA SER A 212 -4.09 -18.62 -11.20
C SER A 212 -4.18 -17.53 -12.27
N ASN A 213 -3.05 -16.97 -12.69
CA ASN A 213 -2.92 -15.97 -13.74
C ASN A 213 -3.88 -14.79 -13.58
N GLY A 214 -3.74 -14.04 -12.49
CA GLY A 214 -4.57 -12.86 -12.24
C GLY A 214 -4.27 -12.12 -10.95
N VAL A 215 -4.90 -10.97 -10.80
CA VAL A 215 -4.87 -10.16 -9.60
C VAL A 215 -6.17 -10.37 -8.82
N PHE A 216 -6.04 -10.64 -7.54
CA PHE A 216 -7.13 -10.94 -6.63
C PHE A 216 -7.21 -9.89 -5.53
N ILE A 217 -8.43 -9.59 -5.09
CA ILE A 217 -8.70 -8.67 -4.00
C ILE A 217 -9.25 -9.48 -2.83
N ASN A 218 -8.55 -9.47 -1.69
CA ASN A 218 -8.91 -10.19 -0.46
C ASN A 218 -9.13 -11.70 -0.62
N ARG A 219 -8.70 -12.29 -1.73
CA ARG A 219 -8.71 -13.74 -1.98
C ARG A 219 -7.28 -14.25 -1.97
N PHE A 220 -7.04 -15.31 -1.21
CA PHE A 220 -5.70 -15.88 -1.04
C PHE A 220 -5.67 -17.32 -1.49
N PRO A 221 -4.56 -17.76 -2.12
CA PRO A 221 -4.35 -19.16 -2.37
C PRO A 221 -4.06 -19.88 -1.05
N GLU A 222 -4.43 -21.13 -0.97
CA GLU A 222 -3.90 -22.03 0.05
C GLU A 222 -2.42 -22.28 -0.25
N ARG A 223 -1.58 -22.23 0.77
CA ARG A 223 -0.16 -22.51 0.64
C ARG A 223 0.17 -23.86 1.22
N ASP A 224 1.00 -24.59 0.53
CA ASP A 224 1.71 -25.73 1.14
C ASP A 224 2.88 -25.18 1.95
N LEU A 225 2.62 -24.87 3.23
CA LEU A 225 3.62 -24.41 4.20
C LEU A 225 4.62 -25.50 4.57
N ALA A 226 4.36 -26.77 4.22
CA ALA A 226 5.25 -27.90 4.50
C ALA A 226 6.51 -27.89 3.62
N ARG A 227 6.50 -27.15 2.50
CA ARG A 227 7.66 -26.98 1.64
C ARG A 227 8.42 -25.70 1.98
N LYS A 228 9.28 -25.76 3.00
CA LYS A 228 10.24 -24.69 3.25
C LYS A 228 10.97 -24.32 1.95
N GLY A 229 10.85 -23.07 1.51
CA GLY A 229 11.61 -22.50 0.41
C GLY A 229 11.09 -22.72 -1.01
N THR A 230 10.02 -23.49 -1.24
CA THR A 230 9.46 -23.64 -2.59
C THR A 230 8.35 -22.66 -2.91
N GLY A 231 7.67 -22.10 -1.88
CA GLY A 231 6.63 -21.09 -2.05
C GLY A 231 5.57 -21.47 -3.10
N GLU A 232 5.34 -22.77 -3.31
CA GLU A 232 4.35 -23.22 -4.27
C GLU A 232 2.98 -22.69 -3.84
N GLU A 233 2.49 -21.79 -4.65
CA GLU A 233 1.18 -21.23 -4.61
C GLU A 233 0.19 -22.29 -5.04
N THR A 234 -0.80 -22.57 -4.23
CA THR A 234 -1.92 -23.36 -4.67
C THR A 234 -2.94 -22.50 -5.42
N TYR A 235 -3.83 -23.13 -6.13
CA TYR A 235 -4.85 -22.45 -6.92
C TYR A 235 -5.77 -21.60 -6.03
N CYS A 236 -6.07 -20.36 -6.47
CA CYS A 236 -7.07 -19.52 -5.83
C CYS A 236 -8.46 -20.06 -6.11
N ASP A 237 -9.08 -20.65 -5.08
CA ASP A 237 -10.42 -21.20 -5.17
C ASP A 237 -11.46 -20.09 -5.40
N PRO A 238 -12.27 -20.16 -6.49
CA PRO A 238 -13.30 -19.16 -6.76
C PRO A 238 -14.42 -19.13 -5.71
N ASP A 239 -14.61 -20.20 -4.95
CA ASP A 239 -15.61 -20.26 -3.87
C ASP A 239 -15.13 -19.60 -2.57
N LYS A 240 -13.87 -19.14 -2.49
CA LYS A 240 -13.36 -18.40 -1.35
C LYS A 240 -13.79 -16.93 -1.40
N VAL A 241 -13.82 -16.29 -0.24
CA VAL A 241 -14.11 -14.86 -0.10
C VAL A 241 -13.10 -14.01 -0.89
N GLY A 242 -13.54 -12.84 -1.34
CA GLY A 242 -12.77 -11.95 -2.19
C GLY A 242 -13.10 -12.16 -3.67
N CYS A 243 -12.50 -11.37 -4.52
CA CYS A 243 -12.78 -11.35 -5.95
C CYS A 243 -11.50 -11.32 -6.79
N ARG A 244 -11.66 -11.56 -8.08
CA ARG A 244 -10.62 -11.44 -9.09
C ARG A 244 -10.93 -10.27 -10.01
N ILE A 245 -9.92 -9.51 -10.38
CA ILE A 245 -10.04 -8.57 -11.49
C ILE A 245 -10.21 -9.36 -12.79
N MET A 246 -11.28 -9.10 -13.53
CA MET A 246 -11.59 -9.78 -14.79
C MET A 246 -10.54 -9.44 -15.85
N LYS A 247 -10.35 -10.35 -16.79
CA LYS A 247 -9.45 -10.10 -17.92
C LYS A 247 -10.07 -9.10 -18.88
N GLU A 248 -9.22 -8.33 -19.54
CA GLU A 248 -9.62 -7.39 -20.59
C GLU A 248 -10.43 -8.07 -21.72
N SER A 249 -10.19 -9.37 -21.98
CA SER A 249 -10.97 -10.14 -22.94
C SER A 249 -12.42 -10.36 -22.54
N ASP A 250 -12.70 -10.33 -21.24
CA ASP A 250 -14.02 -10.65 -20.70
C ASP A 250 -14.84 -9.36 -20.47
N MET A 251 -14.16 -8.31 -19.98
CA MET A 251 -14.75 -6.99 -19.78
C MET A 251 -13.67 -5.91 -19.85
N ALA A 252 -13.98 -4.80 -20.49
CA ALA A 252 -13.02 -3.71 -20.67
C ALA A 252 -12.60 -3.06 -19.34
N ILE A 253 -11.30 -3.00 -19.11
CA ILE A 253 -10.69 -2.15 -18.06
C ILE A 253 -10.67 -0.72 -18.59
N LEU A 254 -11.25 0.22 -17.85
CA LEU A 254 -11.29 1.63 -18.24
C LEU A 254 -10.10 2.34 -17.57
N ASN A 255 -9.02 2.50 -18.30
CA ASN A 255 -7.76 3.08 -17.83
C ASN A 255 -7.30 4.33 -18.63
N ASP A 256 -8.09 4.77 -19.59
CA ASP A 256 -7.87 5.98 -20.39
C ASP A 256 -8.53 7.25 -19.81
N ILE A 257 -9.27 7.11 -18.70
CA ILE A 257 -9.85 8.23 -17.97
C ILE A 257 -8.73 9.03 -17.30
N GLU A 258 -8.79 10.37 -17.37
CA GLU A 258 -7.69 11.25 -16.92
C GLU A 258 -7.27 10.99 -15.47
N ASN A 259 -8.23 10.89 -14.56
CA ASN A 259 -7.99 10.76 -13.12
C ASN A 259 -8.50 9.46 -12.50
N ALA A 260 -8.87 8.46 -13.30
CA ALA A 260 -9.37 7.20 -12.77
C ALA A 260 -8.94 5.97 -13.58
N CYS A 261 -8.94 4.81 -12.89
CA CYS A 261 -8.98 3.48 -13.49
C CYS A 261 -10.18 2.72 -12.93
N ILE A 262 -10.93 2.04 -13.78
CA ILE A 262 -12.09 1.24 -13.38
C ILE A 262 -11.85 -0.21 -13.80
N TYR A 263 -11.92 -1.11 -12.83
CA TYR A 263 -11.63 -2.53 -12.99
C TYR A 263 -12.89 -3.36 -12.78
N PRO A 264 -13.27 -4.21 -13.74
CA PRO A 264 -14.33 -5.18 -13.54
C PRO A 264 -13.87 -6.31 -12.62
N ILE A 265 -14.74 -6.72 -11.71
CA ILE A 265 -14.50 -7.82 -10.78
C ILE A 265 -15.53 -8.93 -10.96
N ASP A 266 -15.11 -10.18 -10.69
CA ASP A 266 -15.90 -11.40 -10.96
C ASP A 266 -16.85 -11.80 -9.83
N ALA A 267 -16.74 -11.18 -8.67
CA ALA A 267 -17.52 -11.47 -7.48
C ALA A 267 -17.65 -10.21 -6.61
N PRO A 268 -18.60 -10.18 -5.66
CA PRO A 268 -18.79 -9.03 -4.79
C PRO A 268 -17.55 -8.72 -3.95
N LEU A 269 -17.21 -7.45 -3.88
CA LEU A 269 -16.15 -6.98 -3.00
C LEU A 269 -16.75 -6.56 -1.67
N SER A 270 -16.70 -7.45 -0.69
CA SER A 270 -17.29 -7.25 0.62
C SER A 270 -16.25 -7.09 1.72
N TYR A 271 -16.59 -6.30 2.74
CA TYR A 271 -15.79 -6.17 3.97
C TYR A 271 -16.54 -6.83 5.13
N ASN A 272 -16.89 -8.10 4.95
CA ASN A 272 -17.61 -8.90 5.93
C ASN A 272 -16.68 -9.50 6.99
N ASP A 273 -17.26 -10.22 7.95
CA ASP A 273 -16.50 -10.80 9.05
C ASP A 273 -15.49 -11.84 8.57
N GLU A 274 -15.76 -12.56 7.49
CA GLU A 274 -14.83 -13.54 6.91
C GLU A 274 -13.62 -12.84 6.28
N THR A 275 -13.82 -11.81 5.46
CA THR A 275 -12.75 -10.98 4.89
C THR A 275 -11.87 -10.40 5.99
N ARG A 276 -12.46 -9.83 7.03
CA ARG A 276 -11.74 -9.25 8.17
C ARG A 276 -10.92 -10.29 8.93
N ASN A 277 -11.49 -11.47 9.18
CA ASN A 277 -10.79 -12.58 9.82
C ASN A 277 -9.61 -13.08 8.98
N ASN A 278 -9.79 -13.19 7.66
CA ASN A 278 -8.72 -13.63 6.77
C ASN A 278 -7.59 -12.61 6.69
N LEU A 279 -7.91 -11.31 6.62
CA LEU A 279 -6.91 -10.24 6.66
C LEU A 279 -6.14 -10.25 8.00
N MET A 280 -6.84 -10.47 9.13
CA MET A 280 -6.19 -10.53 10.46
C MET A 280 -5.21 -11.71 10.59
N LYS A 281 -5.43 -12.80 9.87
CA LYS A 281 -4.55 -13.97 9.84
C LYS A 281 -3.36 -13.81 8.90
N THR A 282 -3.16 -12.63 8.34
CA THR A 282 -2.01 -12.33 7.49
C THR A 282 -1.09 -11.34 8.18
N ARG A 283 0.20 -11.38 7.82
CA ARG A 283 1.12 -10.31 8.14
C ARG A 283 0.85 -9.15 7.19
N ILE A 284 0.37 -8.04 7.74
CA ILE A 284 -0.01 -6.86 6.97
C ILE A 284 1.24 -6.00 6.82
N ARG A 285 2.03 -6.28 5.78
CA ARG A 285 3.20 -5.48 5.41
C ARG A 285 2.79 -4.43 4.40
N PHE A 286 3.13 -3.19 4.65
CA PHE A 286 2.87 -2.10 3.73
C PHE A 286 4.12 -1.24 3.57
N ASP A 287 4.43 -1.01 2.32
CA ASP A 287 5.46 -0.07 1.90
C ASP A 287 5.08 1.34 2.36
N GLY A 288 6.05 2.09 2.86
CA GLY A 288 5.80 3.43 3.36
C GLY A 288 5.13 4.35 2.34
N MET A 289 5.49 4.23 1.07
CA MET A 289 4.91 5.05 0.01
C MET A 289 3.50 4.59 -0.41
N SER A 290 3.13 3.34 -0.17
CA SER A 290 1.75 2.86 -0.44
C SER A 290 0.71 3.48 0.49
N MET A 291 1.14 4.06 1.62
CA MET A 291 0.28 4.83 2.52
C MET A 291 -0.06 6.23 2.00
N MET A 292 0.66 6.70 0.95
CA MET A 292 0.60 8.06 0.41
C MET A 292 -0.07 8.06 -0.96
N PRO A 293 -1.38 8.35 -1.06
CA PRO A 293 -2.07 8.41 -2.35
C PRO A 293 -1.39 9.31 -3.37
N GLU A 294 -0.82 10.42 -2.92
CA GLU A 294 -0.13 11.38 -3.76
C GLU A 294 1.14 10.79 -4.40
N ALA A 295 1.80 9.84 -3.73
CA ALA A 295 2.96 9.16 -4.30
C ALA A 295 2.58 8.30 -5.52
N MET A 296 1.40 7.69 -5.47
CA MET A 296 0.86 6.88 -6.58
C MET A 296 0.34 7.77 -7.72
N ASN A 297 -0.37 8.85 -7.38
CA ASN A 297 -1.00 9.74 -8.36
C ASN A 297 -0.01 10.59 -9.16
N ASN A 298 1.20 10.80 -8.64
CA ASN A 298 2.20 11.72 -9.21
C ASN A 298 3.49 11.02 -9.67
N ASP A 299 3.42 9.71 -9.91
CA ASP A 299 4.56 8.91 -10.36
C ASP A 299 5.82 9.05 -9.44
N ILE A 300 5.62 9.34 -8.16
CA ILE A 300 6.71 9.41 -7.18
C ILE A 300 7.16 7.99 -6.85
N ARG A 301 6.24 7.11 -6.52
CA ARG A 301 6.50 5.68 -6.37
C ARG A 301 6.59 5.04 -7.75
N LEU A 302 7.77 5.13 -8.35
CA LEU A 302 8.01 4.60 -9.68
C LEU A 302 8.51 3.16 -9.59
N LYS A 303 7.99 2.28 -10.42
CA LYS A 303 8.55 0.94 -10.65
C LYS A 303 9.98 1.00 -11.17
N ARG A 304 10.30 2.05 -11.93
CA ARG A 304 11.59 2.23 -12.57
C ARG A 304 11.87 3.71 -12.81
N ALA A 305 12.85 4.25 -12.11
CA ALA A 305 13.41 5.56 -12.45
C ALA A 305 14.25 5.42 -13.73
N THR A 306 13.84 6.05 -14.81
CA THR A 306 14.56 6.03 -16.10
C THR A 306 15.66 7.07 -16.17
N GLU A 307 15.65 8.05 -15.27
CA GLU A 307 16.60 9.16 -15.24
C GLU A 307 17.09 9.38 -13.80
N GLU A 308 18.35 9.76 -13.65
CA GLU A 308 18.99 10.03 -12.36
C GLU A 308 18.22 11.07 -11.53
N ARG A 309 17.60 12.06 -12.17
CA ARG A 309 16.81 13.11 -11.51
C ARG A 309 15.60 12.59 -10.73
N TYR A 310 15.05 11.41 -11.08
CA TYR A 310 13.91 10.81 -10.37
C TYR A 310 14.33 9.90 -9.23
N LYS A 311 15.63 9.72 -9.05
CA LYS A 311 16.19 8.88 -7.99
C LYS A 311 15.95 9.47 -6.60
N HIS A 312 15.94 10.81 -6.50
CA HIS A 312 15.66 11.51 -5.26
C HIS A 312 14.52 12.50 -5.46
N VAL A 313 13.39 12.25 -4.81
CA VAL A 313 12.22 13.14 -4.84
C VAL A 313 12.07 13.82 -3.48
N TYR A 314 12.22 15.13 -3.45
CA TYR A 314 12.00 15.93 -2.25
C TYR A 314 10.51 16.20 -2.07
N ILE A 315 9.97 15.89 -0.89
CA ILE A 315 8.56 16.12 -0.57
C ILE A 315 8.44 17.36 0.32
N PRO A 316 7.88 18.47 -0.19
CA PRO A 316 7.68 19.71 0.57
C PRO A 316 6.45 19.57 1.48
N ASN A 317 6.59 18.89 2.60
CA ASN A 317 5.48 18.52 3.48
C ASN A 317 5.56 19.21 4.83
N THR A 318 5.64 20.55 4.82
CA THR A 318 5.68 21.36 6.05
C THR A 318 4.50 22.34 6.13
N ALA A 319 4.06 22.66 7.34
CA ALA A 319 2.96 23.59 7.58
C ALA A 319 3.26 25.01 7.03
N THR A 320 4.53 25.41 6.95
CA THR A 320 4.95 26.72 6.44
C THR A 320 5.09 26.78 4.92
N THR A 321 5.26 25.62 4.26
CA THR A 321 5.42 25.55 2.81
C THR A 321 4.13 25.05 2.16
N TYR A 322 3.86 23.78 2.32
CA TYR A 322 2.70 23.07 1.78
C TYR A 322 2.66 21.65 2.35
N ASN A 323 1.46 21.14 2.65
CA ASN A 323 1.30 19.77 3.10
C ASN A 323 1.03 18.85 1.90
N TYR A 324 2.08 18.37 1.23
CA TYR A 324 1.95 17.59 0.01
C TYR A 324 1.31 16.20 0.26
N PHE A 325 1.76 15.48 1.30
CA PHE A 325 1.18 14.21 1.72
C PHE A 325 0.15 14.39 2.84
N GLU A 326 -1.10 14.00 2.60
CA GLU A 326 -2.16 14.12 3.60
C GLU A 326 -2.00 13.16 4.79
N ASN A 327 -1.39 12.00 4.54
CA ASN A 327 -1.17 10.99 5.58
C ASN A 327 0.16 11.15 6.32
N MET A 328 0.86 12.26 6.12
CA MET A 328 2.13 12.55 6.78
C MET A 328 2.18 14.00 7.25
N MET A 329 2.69 14.21 8.45
CA MET A 329 3.00 15.53 9.00
C MET A 329 4.47 15.58 9.40
N GLN A 330 5.12 16.72 9.22
CA GLN A 330 6.50 16.91 9.64
C GLN A 330 6.75 18.31 10.15
N ASN A 331 7.80 18.48 10.98
CA ASN A 331 8.26 19.81 11.36
C ASN A 331 9.06 20.49 10.23
N ASP A 332 9.25 21.80 10.32
CA ASP A 332 9.95 22.59 9.30
C ASP A 332 11.46 22.27 9.20
N GLN A 333 12.03 21.55 10.16
CA GLN A 333 13.43 21.13 10.17
C GLN A 333 13.66 19.78 9.51
N THR A 334 12.59 19.07 9.16
CA THR A 334 12.65 17.79 8.45
C THR A 334 12.82 18.02 6.96
N LYS A 335 13.81 17.37 6.38
CA LYS A 335 13.95 17.21 4.94
C LYS A 335 13.54 15.78 4.60
N PHE A 336 12.37 15.63 3.98
CA PHE A 336 11.86 14.31 3.58
C PHE A 336 12.16 14.06 2.11
N VAL A 337 12.84 12.95 1.85
CA VAL A 337 13.24 12.55 0.50
C VAL A 337 12.87 11.09 0.28
N TYR A 338 12.16 10.84 -0.80
CA TYR A 338 11.96 9.50 -1.31
C TYR A 338 13.10 9.13 -2.24
N TYR A 339 13.67 7.96 -2.05
CA TYR A 339 14.75 7.41 -2.85
C TYR A 339 14.32 6.16 -3.57
N ASN A 340 14.42 6.18 -4.89
CA ASN A 340 14.17 5.02 -5.74
C ASN A 340 15.51 4.40 -6.17
N ALA A 341 15.80 3.24 -5.64
CA ALA A 341 17.08 2.55 -5.79
C ALA A 341 17.11 1.56 -6.97
N TRP A 342 16.32 1.77 -8.01
CA TRP A 342 16.08 0.79 -9.07
C TRP A 342 17.33 0.15 -9.73
N ASN A 343 18.46 0.79 -9.66
CA ASN A 343 19.73 0.26 -10.18
C ASN A 343 20.60 -0.40 -9.11
N ASP A 344 20.24 -0.26 -7.84
CA ASP A 344 21.06 -0.74 -6.74
C ASP A 344 20.60 -2.15 -6.33
N ASP A 345 21.53 -2.98 -5.86
CA ASP A 345 21.29 -4.35 -5.41
C ASP A 345 20.81 -4.43 -3.96
N TRP A 346 20.11 -3.42 -3.51
CA TRP A 346 19.66 -3.37 -2.13
C TRP A 346 18.51 -4.34 -1.89
N CYS A 347 18.59 -5.03 -0.78
CA CYS A 347 17.57 -5.95 -0.31
C CYS A 347 16.61 -5.19 0.60
N ASN A 348 15.70 -4.44 0.00
CA ASN A 348 14.58 -3.79 0.64
C ASN A 348 13.30 -4.00 -0.18
N LEU A 349 12.16 -3.76 0.43
CA LEU A 349 10.87 -3.94 -0.24
C LEU A 349 10.75 -2.95 -1.40
N ASN A 350 10.48 -3.48 -2.60
CA ASN A 350 10.33 -2.69 -3.83
C ASN A 350 11.54 -1.82 -4.23
N ARG A 351 12.69 -1.97 -3.56
CA ARG A 351 13.95 -1.26 -3.83
C ARG A 351 13.82 0.26 -3.78
N ASP A 352 13.10 0.74 -2.82
CA ASP A 352 12.97 2.15 -2.52
C ASP A 352 13.11 2.42 -1.02
N GLU A 353 13.21 3.66 -0.64
CA GLU A 353 13.33 4.07 0.75
C GLU A 353 12.76 5.46 0.98
N MET A 354 12.15 5.66 2.12
CA MET A 354 11.86 6.98 2.65
C MET A 354 12.98 7.44 3.58
N LYS A 355 13.45 8.66 3.37
CA LYS A 355 14.53 9.26 4.16
C LYS A 355 14.06 10.56 4.79
N ALA A 356 14.22 10.65 6.10
CA ALA A 356 14.09 11.91 6.83
C ALA A 356 15.46 12.37 7.30
N VAL A 357 15.83 13.59 6.97
CA VAL A 357 17.14 14.16 7.29
C VAL A 357 17.01 15.43 8.12
N GLY A 358 17.94 15.65 9.02
CA GLY A 358 18.01 16.82 9.90
C GLY A 358 17.46 16.55 11.29
N ARG A 359 16.98 17.58 11.96
CA ARG A 359 16.27 17.49 13.25
C ARG A 359 14.83 17.04 13.01
N TYR A 360 14.69 15.88 12.39
CA TYR A 360 13.41 15.41 11.91
C TYR A 360 12.41 15.12 13.04
N GLU A 361 11.17 15.44 12.75
CA GLU A 361 9.99 14.97 13.45
C GLU A 361 8.91 14.71 12.39
N ILE A 362 8.57 13.43 12.18
CA ILE A 362 7.60 12.98 11.19
C ILE A 362 6.53 12.17 11.90
N THR A 363 5.28 12.37 11.50
CA THR A 363 4.14 11.61 11.98
C THR A 363 3.38 11.04 10.79
N PHE A 364 3.22 9.71 10.75
CA PHE A 364 2.45 8.99 9.75
C PHE A 364 1.09 8.62 10.30
N LYS A 365 0.04 8.85 9.50
CA LYS A 365 -1.27 8.26 9.69
C LYS A 365 -1.27 6.87 9.09
N LEU A 366 -1.38 5.85 9.94
CA LEU A 366 -1.24 4.47 9.51
C LEU A 366 -2.52 3.91 8.86
N PRO A 367 -2.41 2.87 8.02
CA PRO A 367 -3.55 2.09 7.57
C PRO A 367 -4.36 1.52 8.75
N PRO A 368 -5.64 1.22 8.57
CA PRO A 368 -6.45 0.59 9.62
C PRO A 368 -6.05 -0.88 9.82
N VAL A 369 -6.28 -1.40 11.02
CA VAL A 369 -6.28 -2.85 11.24
C VAL A 369 -7.63 -3.45 10.80
N PRO A 370 -7.69 -4.70 10.32
CA PRO A 370 -8.93 -5.26 9.79
C PRO A 370 -9.98 -5.59 10.85
N LYS A 371 -9.54 -5.93 12.06
CA LYS A 371 -10.40 -6.34 13.17
C LYS A 371 -9.76 -5.95 14.49
N ARG A 372 -10.58 -5.75 15.52
CA ARG A 372 -10.08 -5.52 16.88
C ARG A 372 -9.30 -6.73 17.38
N GLY A 373 -8.07 -6.51 17.80
CA GLY A 373 -7.18 -7.56 18.26
C GLY A 373 -5.86 -7.02 18.80
N THR A 374 -5.03 -7.91 19.32
CA THR A 374 -3.67 -7.55 19.72
C THR A 374 -2.74 -7.66 18.53
N TYR A 375 -2.03 -6.56 18.23
CA TYR A 375 -1.08 -6.47 17.13
C TYR A 375 0.29 -6.04 17.63
N GLU A 376 1.31 -6.51 16.95
CA GLU A 376 2.62 -5.89 16.92
C GLU A 376 2.66 -4.90 15.75
N LEU A 377 3.12 -3.67 15.99
CA LEU A 377 3.60 -2.76 14.95
C LEU A 377 5.11 -2.95 14.87
N ARG A 378 5.61 -3.28 13.68
CA ARG A 378 7.01 -3.55 13.41
C ARG A 378 7.53 -2.59 12.35
N TYR A 379 8.80 -2.32 12.45
CA TYR A 379 9.55 -1.45 11.57
C TYR A 379 10.79 -2.19 11.08
N GLU A 380 11.03 -2.20 9.78
CA GLU A 380 12.27 -2.71 9.23
C GLU A 380 13.41 -1.74 9.49
N VAL A 381 14.44 -2.21 10.19
CA VAL A 381 15.58 -1.41 10.59
C VAL A 381 16.71 -1.54 9.56
N LEU A 382 16.92 -0.48 8.81
CA LEU A 382 18.10 -0.35 7.95
C LEU A 382 19.20 0.41 8.72
N ALA A 383 19.86 -0.25 9.64
CA ALA A 383 20.89 0.34 10.46
C ALA A 383 22.23 0.42 9.73
N THR A 384 22.83 1.60 9.71
CA THR A 384 24.21 1.79 9.26
C THR A 384 24.94 2.70 10.22
N THR A 385 26.27 2.60 10.29
CA THR A 385 27.12 3.41 11.18
C THR A 385 27.00 4.93 10.97
N LYS A 386 26.18 5.37 10.02
CA LYS A 386 26.04 6.78 9.62
C LYS A 386 24.71 7.41 10.05
N ARG A 387 23.78 6.64 10.66
CA ARG A 387 22.46 7.12 11.05
C ARG A 387 22.45 7.62 12.50
N GLY A 388 21.38 8.30 12.90
CA GLY A 388 21.25 8.88 14.24
C GLY A 388 20.47 7.99 15.21
N VAL A 389 19.95 8.61 16.26
CA VAL A 389 19.09 7.98 17.27
C VAL A 389 17.67 8.51 17.11
N ALA A 390 16.71 7.61 17.02
CA ALA A 390 15.29 7.92 16.82
C ALA A 390 14.44 7.53 18.02
N GLN A 391 13.57 8.42 18.49
CA GLN A 391 12.50 8.10 19.43
C GLN A 391 11.19 7.93 18.67
N MET A 392 10.51 6.84 18.92
CA MET A 392 9.19 6.57 18.38
C MET A 392 8.09 6.85 19.39
N TYR A 393 6.93 7.25 18.87
CA TYR A 393 5.69 7.48 19.62
C TYR A 393 4.55 6.86 18.84
N PHE A 394 3.62 6.21 19.52
CA PHE A 394 2.51 5.54 18.86
C PHE A 394 1.21 5.67 19.66
N GLY A 395 0.10 5.89 18.98
CA GLY A 395 -1.22 5.96 19.59
C GLY A 395 -2.31 6.46 18.63
N ASN A 396 -3.52 6.64 19.16
CA ASN A 396 -4.70 7.12 18.42
C ASN A 396 -5.02 8.61 18.71
N ASN A 397 -4.33 9.24 19.65
CA ASN A 397 -4.49 10.67 19.92
C ASN A 397 -3.31 11.46 19.38
N LEU A 398 -3.47 12.07 18.20
CA LEU A 398 -2.42 12.82 17.52
C LEU A 398 -1.79 13.92 18.38
N ASN A 399 -2.58 14.56 19.26
CA ASN A 399 -2.10 15.65 20.11
C ASN A 399 -1.31 15.17 21.33
N ASN A 400 -1.39 13.88 21.66
CA ASN A 400 -0.71 13.30 22.81
C ASN A 400 -0.34 11.84 22.53
N LEU A 401 0.67 11.63 21.68
CA LEU A 401 1.18 10.31 21.38
C LEU A 401 2.14 9.84 22.49
N PRO A 402 1.85 8.72 23.14
CA PRO A 402 2.76 8.14 24.13
C PRO A 402 4.06 7.64 23.48
N VAL A 403 5.12 7.65 24.28
CA VAL A 403 6.42 7.08 23.89
C VAL A 403 6.27 5.58 23.63
N ALA A 404 6.79 5.13 22.50
CA ALA A 404 6.84 3.73 22.12
C ALA A 404 8.26 3.18 22.29
N GLY A 405 8.50 2.53 23.42
CA GLY A 405 9.80 1.95 23.74
C GLY A 405 10.90 2.96 24.03
N ILE A 406 12.12 2.47 24.11
CA ILE A 406 13.35 3.28 24.24
C ILE A 406 13.79 3.77 22.86
N PRO A 407 14.58 4.86 22.78
CA PRO A 407 15.13 5.32 21.51
C PRO A 407 15.95 4.23 20.81
N ILE A 408 15.79 4.13 19.48
CA ILE A 408 16.56 3.20 18.66
C ILE A 408 17.84 3.89 18.22
N ASP A 409 18.98 3.27 18.50
CA ASP A 409 20.28 3.70 17.99
C ASP A 409 20.51 3.07 16.60
N LEU A 410 20.30 3.86 15.57
CA LEU A 410 20.48 3.44 14.17
C LEU A 410 21.94 3.59 13.69
N THR A 411 22.86 4.06 14.56
CA THR A 411 24.30 4.15 14.24
C THR A 411 25.01 2.81 14.43
N VAL A 412 24.37 1.88 15.13
CA VAL A 412 24.90 0.56 15.41
C VAL A 412 24.35 -0.42 14.40
N SER A 413 25.23 -1.22 13.80
CA SER A 413 24.82 -2.30 12.88
C SER A 413 23.78 -3.23 13.50
N ALA A 414 22.85 -3.74 12.69
CA ALA A 414 21.74 -4.55 13.16
C ALA A 414 22.19 -5.91 13.76
N ASP A 415 23.38 -6.39 13.43
CA ASP A 415 24.03 -7.58 14.00
C ASP A 415 24.71 -7.33 15.36
N ASN A 416 24.38 -6.23 16.03
CA ASN A 416 24.95 -5.88 17.31
C ASN A 416 24.38 -6.72 18.48
N ARG A 417 25.07 -6.67 19.62
CA ARG A 417 24.67 -7.39 20.84
C ARG A 417 23.27 -7.00 21.38
N PHE A 418 22.74 -5.82 21.03
CA PHE A 418 21.45 -5.36 21.54
C PHE A 418 20.30 -6.02 20.78
N SER A 419 20.44 -6.25 19.46
CA SER A 419 19.48 -7.03 18.70
C SER A 419 19.60 -8.52 19.03
N GLY A 420 20.82 -9.00 19.28
CA GLY A 420 21.13 -10.41 19.48
C GLY A 420 21.06 -11.23 18.20
N TRP A 421 21.17 -10.56 17.04
CA TRP A 421 21.13 -11.24 15.73
C TRP A 421 22.35 -12.14 15.55
N GLU A 422 22.09 -13.34 15.09
CA GLU A 422 23.10 -14.30 14.61
C GLU A 422 22.58 -14.95 13.33
N ARG A 423 23.50 -15.30 12.43
CA ARG A 423 23.16 -15.96 11.18
C ARG A 423 22.54 -17.33 11.44
N ASP A 424 21.58 -17.75 10.59
CA ASP A 424 21.02 -19.09 10.66
C ASP A 424 22.11 -20.14 10.43
N THR A 425 22.13 -21.15 11.29
CA THR A 425 23.14 -22.23 11.26
C THR A 425 22.62 -23.48 10.57
N GLY A 426 21.30 -23.61 10.42
CA GLY A 426 20.60 -24.80 9.97
C GLY A 426 20.37 -25.82 11.10
N ASP A 427 20.72 -25.48 12.35
CA ASP A 427 20.32 -26.19 13.54
C ASP A 427 19.04 -25.54 14.07
N ASP A 428 17.91 -26.20 13.88
CA ASP A 428 16.58 -25.65 14.20
C ASP A 428 16.46 -25.26 15.69
N ASP A 429 17.06 -26.00 16.60
CA ASP A 429 16.99 -25.70 18.04
C ASP A 429 17.81 -24.45 18.38
N TYR A 430 19.02 -24.34 17.84
CA TYR A 430 19.87 -23.18 18.05
C TYR A 430 19.27 -21.92 17.42
N ASP A 431 18.79 -22.02 16.17
CA ASP A 431 18.20 -20.92 15.45
C ASP A 431 16.93 -20.40 16.17
N ALA A 432 16.12 -21.31 16.75
CA ALA A 432 14.97 -20.95 17.58
C ALA A 432 15.36 -20.23 18.88
N GLU A 433 16.50 -20.59 19.50
CA GLU A 433 17.01 -19.87 20.68
C GLU A 433 17.46 -18.44 20.32
N VAL A 434 18.09 -18.27 19.18
CA VAL A 434 18.46 -16.95 18.66
C VAL A 434 17.21 -16.09 18.43
N ASP A 435 16.19 -16.64 17.77
CA ASP A 435 14.92 -15.95 17.52
C ASP A 435 14.23 -15.52 18.82
N LYS A 436 14.18 -16.41 19.81
CA LYS A 436 13.62 -16.12 21.12
C LYS A 436 14.38 -15.00 21.85
N ARG A 437 15.72 -15.04 21.78
CA ARG A 437 16.57 -13.99 22.36
C ARG A 437 16.33 -12.65 21.68
N MET A 438 16.27 -12.62 20.34
CA MET A 438 15.97 -11.42 19.58
C MET A 438 14.60 -10.84 19.94
N ARG A 439 13.55 -11.67 19.98
CA ARG A 439 12.20 -11.24 20.39
C ARG A 439 12.16 -10.66 21.80
N ASN A 440 12.90 -11.24 22.74
CA ASN A 440 13.03 -10.69 24.10
C ASN A 440 13.70 -9.30 24.11
N ASN A 441 14.54 -9.02 23.12
CA ASN A 441 15.19 -7.71 22.92
C ASN A 441 14.33 -6.74 22.07
N GLY A 442 13.15 -7.18 21.61
CA GLY A 442 12.26 -6.38 20.75
C GLY A 442 12.61 -6.44 19.27
N TYR A 443 13.36 -7.44 18.83
CA TYR A 443 13.78 -7.59 17.44
C TYR A 443 13.39 -8.96 16.86
N MET A 444 13.38 -9.01 15.54
CA MET A 444 13.21 -10.23 14.75
C MET A 444 14.15 -10.17 13.53
N LYS A 445 14.55 -11.32 13.02
CA LYS A 445 15.23 -11.39 11.73
C LYS A 445 14.32 -10.84 10.62
N GLY A 446 14.89 -10.21 9.62
CA GLY A 446 14.19 -9.86 8.41
C GLY A 446 13.66 -11.10 7.69
N SER A 447 12.75 -10.92 6.72
CA SER A 447 12.19 -12.05 5.99
C SER A 447 13.22 -12.69 5.07
N GLN A 448 13.14 -14.00 4.88
CA GLN A 448 14.02 -14.72 3.98
C GLN A 448 13.88 -14.23 2.52
N ALA A 449 12.66 -13.94 2.11
CA ALA A 449 12.36 -13.63 0.72
C ALA A 449 12.67 -12.19 0.30
N ILE A 450 12.52 -11.24 1.23
CA ILE A 450 12.64 -9.79 0.94
C ILE A 450 14.00 -9.27 1.42
N ASP A 451 14.38 -9.65 2.65
CA ASP A 451 15.53 -9.09 3.36
C ASP A 451 16.78 -9.96 3.23
N SER A 452 16.93 -10.69 2.14
CA SER A 452 18.05 -11.58 1.87
C SER A 452 18.58 -11.38 0.45
N ASN A 453 19.90 -11.43 0.28
CA ASN A 453 20.56 -11.28 -1.02
C ASN A 453 20.16 -12.37 -2.03
N ASP A 454 19.95 -13.58 -1.56
CA ASP A 454 19.73 -14.77 -2.38
C ASP A 454 18.42 -15.52 -2.04
N GLY A 455 17.66 -15.03 -1.06
CA GLY A 455 16.41 -15.65 -0.61
C GLY A 455 16.60 -16.91 0.22
N THR A 456 17.82 -17.20 0.69
CA THR A 456 18.12 -18.46 1.41
C THR A 456 18.18 -18.30 2.92
N GLU A 457 18.49 -17.10 3.41
CA GLU A 457 18.73 -16.85 4.84
C GLU A 457 17.89 -15.68 5.34
N ARG A 458 17.37 -15.80 6.55
CA ARG A 458 16.53 -14.77 7.15
C ARG A 458 17.32 -13.51 7.51
N GLY A 459 16.98 -12.38 6.91
CA GLY A 459 17.57 -11.09 7.22
C GLY A 459 19.07 -11.00 6.92
N TYR A 460 19.56 -11.73 5.93
CA TYR A 460 20.96 -11.68 5.53
C TYR A 460 21.15 -11.02 4.16
N ASN A 461 21.75 -9.85 4.20
CA ASN A 461 22.47 -9.28 3.07
C ASN A 461 23.92 -8.96 3.56
N ASP A 462 24.68 -8.08 2.91
CA ASP A 462 26.02 -7.69 3.40
C ASP A 462 26.03 -7.20 4.86
N ARG A 463 24.85 -6.93 5.42
CA ARG A 463 24.58 -6.55 6.82
C ARG A 463 23.27 -7.20 7.27
N ALA A 464 23.13 -7.42 8.55
CA ALA A 464 21.89 -7.95 9.08
C ALA A 464 20.72 -6.97 8.90
N ASN A 465 19.64 -7.43 8.30
CA ASN A 465 18.35 -6.75 8.31
C ASN A 465 17.50 -7.34 9.42
N VAL A 466 16.94 -6.47 10.26
CA VAL A 466 16.10 -6.87 11.37
C VAL A 466 14.80 -6.06 11.37
N ARG A 467 13.76 -6.68 11.92
CA ARG A 467 12.51 -5.99 12.21
C ARG A 467 12.49 -5.62 13.69
N HIS A 468 12.22 -4.36 14.01
CA HIS A 468 12.04 -3.91 15.39
C HIS A 468 10.56 -3.85 15.75
N ILE A 469 10.19 -4.46 16.88
CA ILE A 469 8.83 -4.43 17.42
C ILE A 469 8.67 -3.13 18.19
N ILE A 470 7.98 -2.15 17.57
CA ILE A 470 7.77 -0.82 18.14
C ILE A 470 6.84 -0.89 19.34
N VAL A 471 5.69 -1.53 19.17
CA VAL A 471 4.67 -1.73 20.22
C VAL A 471 3.96 -3.06 20.03
N ARG A 472 3.41 -3.58 21.15
CA ARG A 472 2.45 -4.68 21.18
C ARG A 472 1.25 -4.23 21.99
N GLN A 473 0.12 -4.02 21.34
CA GLN A 473 -1.10 -3.56 22.01
C GLN A 473 -2.38 -3.97 21.29
N THR A 474 -3.50 -3.85 21.98
CA THR A 474 -4.82 -3.98 21.34
C THR A 474 -5.10 -2.76 20.47
N MET A 475 -5.48 -3.01 19.21
CA MET A 475 -5.90 -2.01 18.24
C MET A 475 -7.33 -2.28 17.80
N ASP A 476 -8.03 -1.21 17.44
CA ASP A 476 -9.43 -1.23 17.00
C ASP A 476 -9.55 -0.63 15.59
N PRO A 477 -10.23 -1.27 14.62
CA PRO A 477 -10.39 -0.74 13.28
C PRO A 477 -11.18 0.59 13.22
N LYS A 478 -11.94 0.92 14.25
CA LYS A 478 -12.67 2.18 14.36
C LYS A 478 -11.77 3.36 14.75
N GLU A 479 -10.54 3.08 15.18
CA GLU A 479 -9.56 4.09 15.60
C GLU A 479 -8.56 4.39 14.48
N THR A 480 -8.07 5.62 14.45
CA THR A 480 -6.95 6.01 13.59
C THR A 480 -5.67 6.03 14.42
N TYR A 481 -4.67 5.27 13.98
CA TYR A 481 -3.38 5.22 14.65
C TYR A 481 -2.33 6.05 13.93
N TYR A 482 -1.41 6.60 14.72
CA TYR A 482 -0.31 7.43 14.26
C TYR A 482 1.01 6.91 14.80
N LEU A 483 2.01 6.90 13.93
CA LEU A 483 3.41 6.64 14.30
C LEU A 483 4.19 7.94 14.11
N LYS A 484 4.72 8.50 15.23
CA LYS A 484 5.62 9.63 15.19
C LYS A 484 7.05 9.15 15.42
N ILE A 485 7.98 9.69 14.64
CA ILE A 485 9.41 9.41 14.70
C ILE A 485 10.14 10.73 14.82
N LYS A 486 10.99 10.82 15.84
CA LYS A 486 11.71 12.05 16.17
C LYS A 486 13.18 11.79 16.39
N SER A 487 14.03 12.65 15.82
CA SER A 487 15.46 12.67 16.13
C SER A 487 15.70 13.02 17.58
N VAL A 488 16.52 12.21 18.26
CA VAL A 488 16.97 12.50 19.64
C VAL A 488 18.19 13.42 19.64
N LEU A 489 18.99 13.37 18.58
CA LEU A 489 20.21 14.15 18.46
C LEU A 489 19.92 15.55 17.90
N ASP A 490 20.50 16.57 18.50
CA ASP A 490 20.46 17.95 18.01
C ASP A 490 21.50 18.16 16.90
N SER A 491 21.22 17.59 15.72
CA SER A 491 22.12 17.64 14.57
C SER A 491 21.35 17.72 13.26
N ASP A 492 21.79 18.54 12.35
CA ASP A 492 21.24 18.63 10.99
C ASP A 492 21.69 17.49 10.08
N LYS A 493 22.55 16.60 10.58
CA LYS A 493 23.13 15.47 9.83
C LYS A 493 22.56 14.12 10.24
N THR A 494 21.58 14.09 11.15
CA THR A 494 20.90 12.84 11.51
C THR A 494 19.97 12.39 10.40
N GLU A 495 19.83 11.10 10.26
CA GLU A 495 18.98 10.47 9.26
C GLU A 495 18.11 9.39 9.89
N PHE A 496 16.92 9.24 9.35
CA PHE A 496 16.05 8.12 9.58
C PHE A 496 15.65 7.55 8.23
N TYR A 497 15.66 6.23 8.13
CA TYR A 497 15.23 5.52 6.94
C TYR A 497 14.07 4.62 7.30
N MET A 498 13.11 4.54 6.41
CA MET A 498 12.01 3.62 6.49
C MET A 498 11.74 3.02 5.10
N ASP A 499 11.64 1.72 5.05
CA ASP A 499 11.23 0.95 3.90
C ASP A 499 9.79 0.52 4.10
N TYR A 500 9.54 -0.41 5.01
CA TYR A 500 8.19 -0.88 5.29
C TYR A 500 7.85 -0.92 6.78
N LEU A 501 6.55 -0.98 7.04
CA LEU A 501 5.96 -1.26 8.34
C LEU A 501 5.11 -2.53 8.25
N GLU A 502 4.92 -3.21 9.38
CA GLU A 502 4.04 -4.36 9.49
C GLU A 502 3.08 -4.24 10.66
N PHE A 503 1.80 -4.57 10.43
CA PHE A 503 0.93 -5.03 11.50
C PHE A 503 0.90 -6.55 11.49
N CYS A 504 1.23 -7.15 12.63
CA CYS A 504 1.17 -8.59 12.82
C CYS A 504 0.27 -8.92 13.99
N SER A 505 -0.84 -9.61 13.74
CA SER A 505 -1.77 -9.98 14.79
C SER A 505 -1.22 -11.09 15.66
N LYS A 506 -1.77 -11.20 16.88
CA LYS A 506 -1.41 -12.28 17.80
C LYS A 506 -1.66 -13.66 17.19
N ASP A 507 -2.69 -13.80 16.38
CA ASP A 507 -3.03 -15.06 15.70
C ASP A 507 -1.97 -15.50 14.69
N VAL A 508 -1.10 -14.57 14.25
CA VAL A 508 0.03 -14.84 13.36
C VAL A 508 1.32 -15.03 14.17
N TYR A 509 1.70 -14.06 15.01
CA TYR A 509 3.01 -14.11 15.67
C TYR A 509 3.12 -15.13 16.83
N ASP A 510 2.01 -15.57 17.40
CA ASP A 510 1.97 -16.64 18.42
C ASP A 510 1.62 -18.01 17.81
N ASN A 511 1.44 -18.11 16.49
CA ASN A 511 1.09 -19.37 15.84
C ASN A 511 2.36 -20.14 15.43
N PRO A 512 2.69 -21.25 16.10
CA PRO A 512 3.89 -22.03 15.78
C PRO A 512 3.81 -22.75 14.43
N GLU A 513 2.60 -22.88 13.85
CA GLU A 513 2.39 -23.55 12.57
C GLU A 513 2.57 -22.59 11.37
N THR A 514 2.63 -21.29 11.61
CA THR A 514 2.77 -20.28 10.55
C THR A 514 4.18 -19.73 10.54
N PRO A 515 5.06 -20.18 9.64
CA PRO A 515 6.41 -19.64 9.53
C PRO A 515 6.36 -18.17 9.12
N GLU A 516 6.66 -17.31 10.07
CA GLU A 516 6.51 -15.87 9.92
C GLU A 516 7.63 -15.21 9.12
N ASP A 517 8.79 -15.85 9.08
CA ASP A 517 10.03 -15.26 8.59
C ASP A 517 10.40 -15.63 7.14
N ILE A 518 9.54 -16.38 6.46
CA ILE A 518 9.77 -16.73 5.04
C ILE A 518 9.39 -15.56 4.12
N TRP A 519 8.29 -14.87 4.42
CA TRP A 519 7.72 -13.82 3.57
C TRP A 519 7.73 -12.45 4.20
#